data_423f0ca6760fc2d34a549f797231cddc
#
_entry.id   423f0ca6760fc2d34a549f797231cddc
#
_cell.length_a   1.000
_cell.length_b   1.000
_cell.length_c   1.000
_cell.angle_alpha   90.00
_cell.angle_beta   90.00
_cell.angle_gamma   90.00
#
_symmetry.space_group_name_H-M   'P 1'
#
loop_
_entity.id
_entity.type
_entity.pdbx_description
1 polymer ?
#
loop_
_entity_poly.entity_id
_entity_poly.type
_entity_poly.pdbx_seq_one_letter_code
_entity_poly.pdbx_strand_id
1 'polypeptide(L)'
;VKQSIYKFRQAMPELFLSKYDTYKKKEEKGENDDLKIQLFKNFRSKKNVLDFTNIIFQDIMSNQLGDILYDKEEYLNLGANYPEINQNQKTEIHIIQTEEQINKDENNEEVEEHIEDIELEARFVANKIKELIKNKFQIYDRKKEKYRDIEYKDAVILLRATSKSAPIFEQELLNLGLPVFSDSSQEYLDSIEIQTI
;
A
#
# COMPACT_ATOMS: atom_id res chain seq x y z
N VAL A 1 -10.94 7.93 10.48
CA VAL A 1 -9.86 7.57 11.38
C VAL A 1 -8.86 6.67 10.69
N LYS A 2 -9.25 5.52 10.12
CA LYS A 2 -8.33 4.57 9.43
C LYS A 2 -7.51 5.19 8.28
N GLN A 3 -7.93 6.32 7.73
CA GLN A 3 -7.22 7.06 6.68
C GLN A 3 -6.48 8.30 7.20
N SER A 4 -6.51 8.55 8.51
CA SER A 4 -5.81 9.68 9.16
C SER A 4 -4.34 9.34 9.44
N ILE A 5 -3.67 8.66 8.51
CA ILE A 5 -2.26 8.22 8.62
C ILE A 5 -1.29 9.41 8.66
N TYR A 6 -1.69 10.52 8.09
CA TYR A 6 -0.94 11.76 8.16
C TYR A 6 -1.71 12.74 9.03
N LYS A 7 -1.05 13.37 9.99
CA LYS A 7 -1.57 14.58 10.65
C LYS A 7 -1.68 15.73 9.65
N PHE A 8 -2.24 15.40 8.47
CA PHE A 8 -2.35 16.32 7.36
C PHE A 8 -3.31 17.44 7.74
N ARG A 9 -2.84 18.67 7.65
CA ARG A 9 -3.59 19.89 8.01
C ARG A 9 -4.12 19.88 9.44
N GLN A 10 -3.38 19.32 10.39
CA GLN A 10 -3.78 19.28 11.81
C GLN A 10 -5.15 18.59 12.02
N ALA A 11 -5.44 17.56 11.23
CA ALA A 11 -6.65 16.79 11.40
C ALA A 11 -6.73 16.28 12.86
N MET A 12 -7.82 16.61 13.53
CA MET A 12 -8.11 16.19 14.91
C MET A 12 -9.09 15.01 14.85
N PRO A 13 -8.61 13.76 14.86
CA PRO A 13 -9.48 12.59 14.81
C PRO A 13 -10.41 12.51 16.04
N GLU A 14 -10.04 13.14 17.15
CA GLU A 14 -10.81 13.14 18.40
C GLU A 14 -12.23 13.68 18.23
N LEU A 15 -12.42 14.72 17.40
CA LEU A 15 -13.75 15.26 17.11
C LEU A 15 -14.64 14.24 16.40
N PHE A 16 -14.05 13.44 15.51
CA PHE A 16 -14.78 12.37 14.86
C PHE A 16 -15.05 11.21 15.81
N LEU A 17 -14.05 10.83 16.62
CA LEU A 17 -14.17 9.75 17.59
C LEU A 17 -15.24 10.05 18.63
N SER A 18 -15.29 11.28 19.17
CA SER A 18 -16.33 11.68 20.12
C SER A 18 -17.74 11.50 19.55
N LYS A 19 -17.93 11.83 18.26
CA LYS A 19 -19.22 11.61 17.58
C LYS A 19 -19.46 10.14 17.29
N TYR A 20 -18.42 9.40 16.96
CA TYR A 20 -18.51 7.97 16.74
C TYR A 20 -18.99 7.23 17.99
N ASP A 21 -18.56 7.65 19.16
CA ASP A 21 -18.93 7.05 20.46
C ASP A 21 -20.32 7.49 20.92
N THR A 22 -20.71 8.74 20.61
CA THR A 22 -22.00 9.30 21.12
C THR A 22 -23.18 9.01 20.18
N TYR A 23 -22.96 8.94 18.87
CA TYR A 23 -24.03 8.69 17.91
C TYR A 23 -24.47 7.23 17.92
N LYS A 24 -25.75 6.97 17.78
CA LYS A 24 -26.35 5.63 17.85
C LYS A 24 -26.41 4.94 16.50
N LYS A 25 -26.31 3.62 16.49
CA LYS A 25 -26.63 2.82 15.32
C LYS A 25 -28.14 2.89 15.04
N LYS A 26 -28.54 2.62 13.80
CA LYS A 26 -29.94 2.70 13.37
C LYS A 26 -30.89 1.84 14.23
N GLU A 27 -30.40 0.68 14.66
CA GLU A 27 -31.16 -0.29 15.48
C GLU A 27 -31.32 0.18 16.94
N GLU A 28 -30.45 1.06 17.41
CA GLU A 28 -30.40 1.57 18.81
C GLU A 28 -30.93 3.00 18.93
N LYS A 29 -31.33 3.61 17.79
CA LYS A 29 -31.72 5.02 17.75
C LYS A 29 -33.05 5.28 18.37
N GLY A 30 -33.12 6.18 19.39
CA GLY A 30 -34.32 6.82 19.88
C GLY A 30 -34.78 8.00 19.02
N GLU A 31 -35.92 8.61 19.35
CA GLU A 31 -36.51 9.71 18.56
C GLU A 31 -35.61 10.93 18.40
N ASN A 32 -34.79 11.23 19.41
CA ASN A 32 -33.93 12.42 19.45
C ASN A 32 -32.44 12.11 19.35
N ASP A 33 -32.05 10.88 19.04
CA ASP A 33 -30.65 10.50 18.94
C ASP A 33 -30.05 10.82 17.55
N ASP A 34 -28.82 11.24 17.54
CA ASP A 34 -28.03 11.37 16.30
C ASP A 34 -27.69 9.98 15.76
N LEU A 35 -27.71 9.87 14.44
CA LEU A 35 -27.53 8.59 13.74
C LEU A 35 -26.10 8.39 13.23
N LYS A 36 -25.49 7.26 13.58
CA LYS A 36 -24.25 6.77 13.02
C LYS A 36 -24.54 5.78 11.88
N ILE A 37 -24.04 6.09 10.69
CA ILE A 37 -24.09 5.20 9.52
C ILE A 37 -22.68 4.70 9.25
N GLN A 38 -22.45 3.40 9.38
CA GLN A 38 -21.16 2.77 9.12
C GLN A 38 -21.10 2.24 7.68
N LEU A 39 -20.09 2.68 6.94
CA LEU A 39 -19.79 2.20 5.58
C LEU A 39 -18.66 1.18 5.66
N PHE A 40 -19.00 -0.08 5.90
CA PHE A 40 -18.04 -1.17 6.14
C PHE A 40 -17.75 -2.04 4.91
N LYS A 41 -18.42 -1.80 3.77
CA LYS A 41 -18.18 -2.57 2.55
C LYS A 41 -17.13 -1.92 1.66
N ASN A 42 -16.13 -2.69 1.29
CA ASN A 42 -15.11 -2.31 0.33
C ASN A 42 -15.46 -2.90 -1.06
N PHE A 43 -15.61 -2.01 -2.05
CA PHE A 43 -15.96 -2.38 -3.41
C PHE A 43 -14.74 -2.36 -4.37
N ARG A 44 -13.55 -2.07 -3.86
CA ARG A 44 -12.35 -1.93 -4.68
C ARG A 44 -11.46 -3.16 -4.65
N SER A 45 -11.23 -3.70 -3.47
CA SER A 45 -10.28 -4.78 -3.23
C SER A 45 -10.91 -6.15 -3.30
N LYS A 46 -10.12 -7.15 -3.66
CA LYS A 46 -10.52 -8.56 -3.57
C LYS A 46 -10.50 -9.04 -2.12
N LYS A 47 -11.23 -10.13 -1.85
CA LYS A 47 -11.38 -10.70 -0.51
C LYS A 47 -10.03 -10.99 0.17
N ASN A 48 -9.10 -11.61 -0.55
CA ASN A 48 -7.79 -11.97 0.01
C ASN A 48 -6.98 -10.78 0.51
N VAL A 49 -7.07 -9.62 -0.18
CA VAL A 49 -6.43 -8.37 0.25
C VAL A 49 -7.09 -7.84 1.52
N LEU A 50 -8.42 -7.89 1.58
CA LEU A 50 -9.16 -7.41 2.76
C LEU A 50 -8.91 -8.29 3.98
N ASP A 51 -8.95 -9.62 3.79
CA ASP A 51 -8.68 -10.58 4.86
C ASP A 51 -7.26 -10.40 5.42
N PHE A 52 -6.26 -10.25 4.55
CA PHE A 52 -4.89 -9.99 4.98
C PHE A 52 -4.76 -8.67 5.74
N THR A 53 -5.39 -7.61 5.23
CA THR A 53 -5.40 -6.30 5.90
C THR A 53 -6.05 -6.39 7.27
N ASN A 54 -7.17 -7.12 7.39
CA ASN A 54 -7.86 -7.31 8.66
C ASN A 54 -6.97 -8.06 9.67
N ILE A 55 -6.24 -9.09 9.24
CA ILE A 55 -5.31 -9.83 10.12
C ILE A 55 -4.25 -8.89 10.67
N ILE A 56 -3.57 -8.13 9.79
CA ILE A 56 -2.53 -7.19 10.23
C ILE A 56 -3.08 -6.15 11.19
N PHE A 57 -4.21 -5.52 10.87
CA PHE A 57 -4.76 -4.47 11.72
C PHE A 57 -5.32 -5.00 13.04
N GLN A 58 -5.81 -6.23 13.08
CA GLN A 58 -6.23 -6.86 14.33
C GLN A 58 -5.06 -7.02 15.30
N ASP A 59 -3.86 -7.31 14.79
CA ASP A 59 -2.67 -7.51 15.61
C ASP A 59 -2.01 -6.18 16.04
N ILE A 60 -2.04 -5.15 15.20
CA ILE A 60 -1.29 -3.91 15.45
C ILE A 60 -2.14 -2.76 15.98
N MET A 61 -3.46 -2.75 15.77
CA MET A 61 -4.33 -1.65 16.22
C MET A 61 -4.97 -1.95 17.57
N SER A 62 -4.91 -0.98 18.46
CA SER A 62 -5.53 -1.01 19.78
C SER A 62 -5.96 0.40 20.18
N ASN A 63 -6.66 0.55 21.30
CA ASN A 63 -6.97 1.87 21.86
C ASN A 63 -5.73 2.70 22.22
N GLN A 64 -4.58 2.04 22.45
CA GLN A 64 -3.32 2.72 22.71
C GLN A 64 -2.55 3.04 21.43
N LEU A 65 -2.71 2.23 20.37
CA LEU A 65 -2.07 2.39 19.10
C LEU A 65 -3.13 2.47 18.00
N GLY A 66 -3.46 3.68 17.57
CA GLY A 66 -4.42 3.93 16.50
C GLY A 66 -5.82 4.38 16.98
N ASP A 67 -6.01 4.59 18.31
CA ASP A 67 -7.21 5.16 18.92
C ASP A 67 -8.51 4.37 18.68
N ILE A 68 -8.43 3.16 18.14
CA ILE A 68 -9.58 2.30 17.85
C ILE A 68 -9.20 0.85 18.13
N LEU A 69 -10.07 0.13 18.83
CA LEU A 69 -10.01 -1.33 18.89
C LEU A 69 -10.48 -1.91 17.55
N TYR A 70 -9.57 -2.58 16.85
CA TYR A 70 -9.88 -3.16 15.54
C TYR A 70 -10.53 -4.54 15.72
N ASP A 71 -11.83 -4.54 15.87
CA ASP A 71 -12.65 -5.74 16.03
C ASP A 71 -13.49 -6.04 14.76
N LYS A 72 -14.42 -6.96 14.87
CA LYS A 72 -15.29 -7.36 13.76
C LYS A 72 -16.17 -6.24 13.21
N GLU A 73 -16.47 -5.21 14.01
CA GLU A 73 -17.25 -4.05 13.57
C GLU A 73 -16.40 -3.13 12.67
N GLU A 74 -15.08 -3.14 12.89
CA GLU A 74 -14.12 -2.34 12.13
C GLU A 74 -13.55 -3.06 10.90
N TYR A 75 -13.83 -4.35 10.72
CA TYR A 75 -13.31 -5.13 9.60
C TYR A 75 -13.72 -4.56 8.24
N LEU A 76 -12.77 -4.65 7.31
CA LEU A 76 -13.02 -4.39 5.90
C LEU A 76 -13.78 -5.60 5.32
N ASN A 77 -15.01 -5.37 4.91
CA ASN A 77 -15.86 -6.42 4.35
C ASN A 77 -15.95 -6.29 2.83
N LEU A 78 -15.97 -7.44 2.14
CA LEU A 78 -16.13 -7.48 0.69
C LEU A 78 -17.50 -6.95 0.29
N GLY A 79 -17.52 -5.93 -0.58
CA GLY A 79 -18.73 -5.37 -1.18
C GLY A 79 -18.85 -5.65 -2.67
N ALA A 80 -17.69 -5.90 -3.34
CA ALA A 80 -17.65 -6.18 -4.76
C ALA A 80 -17.91 -7.66 -5.06
N ASN A 81 -18.57 -7.93 -6.18
CA ASN A 81 -18.73 -9.28 -6.71
C ASN A 81 -17.67 -9.52 -7.79
N TYR A 82 -16.68 -10.37 -7.48
CA TYR A 82 -15.68 -10.81 -8.43
C TYR A 82 -15.97 -12.24 -8.82
N PRO A 83 -16.04 -12.58 -10.13
CA PRO A 83 -16.17 -13.95 -10.56
C PRO A 83 -15.03 -14.82 -10.03
N GLU A 84 -15.31 -16.07 -9.75
CA GLU A 84 -14.28 -17.03 -9.33
C GLU A 84 -13.28 -17.32 -10.46
N ILE A 85 -12.05 -17.54 -10.09
CA ILE A 85 -10.96 -17.92 -11.00
C ILE A 85 -10.10 -18.99 -10.34
N ASN A 86 -9.72 -19.99 -11.11
CA ASN A 86 -8.80 -21.04 -10.66
C ASN A 86 -7.34 -20.56 -10.76
N GLN A 87 -6.99 -19.58 -9.94
CA GLN A 87 -5.64 -19.04 -9.85
C GLN A 87 -5.33 -18.65 -8.40
N ASN A 88 -4.11 -18.92 -7.94
CA ASN A 88 -3.68 -18.45 -6.64
C ASN A 88 -3.53 -16.89 -6.68
N GLN A 89 -4.38 -16.21 -5.94
CA GLN A 89 -4.38 -14.75 -5.81
C GLN A 89 -4.20 -14.31 -4.37
N LYS A 90 -3.51 -15.13 -3.56
CA LYS A 90 -3.22 -14.81 -2.17
C LYS A 90 -2.28 -13.62 -2.09
N THR A 91 -2.42 -12.85 -1.01
CA THR A 91 -1.43 -11.84 -0.64
C THR A 91 -0.16 -12.56 -0.18
N GLU A 92 0.99 -12.11 -0.65
CA GLU A 92 2.31 -12.66 -0.35
C GLU A 92 3.11 -11.66 0.49
N ILE A 93 3.89 -12.18 1.43
CA ILE A 93 4.93 -11.42 2.15
C ILE A 93 6.26 -12.03 1.73
N HIS A 94 7.16 -11.20 1.26
CA HIS A 94 8.51 -11.58 0.94
C HIS A 94 9.47 -10.86 1.88
N ILE A 95 10.38 -11.61 2.49
CA ILE A 95 11.42 -11.08 3.37
C ILE A 95 12.74 -11.31 2.67
N ILE A 96 13.45 -10.23 2.40
CA ILE A 96 14.78 -10.27 1.81
C ILE A 96 15.77 -10.16 2.96
N GLN A 97 16.61 -11.16 3.13
CA GLN A 97 17.66 -11.15 4.12
C GLN A 97 18.96 -10.74 3.44
N THR A 98 19.55 -9.67 3.91
CA THR A 98 20.88 -9.21 3.51
C THR A 98 21.91 -9.77 4.48
N GLU A 99 23.09 -10.14 3.98
CA GLU A 99 24.19 -10.58 4.83
C GLU A 99 24.83 -9.34 5.47
N GLU A 100 24.84 -9.25 6.79
CA GLU A 100 25.60 -8.24 7.51
C GLU A 100 27.09 -8.43 7.22
N GLN A 101 27.71 -7.49 6.53
CA GLN A 101 29.17 -7.45 6.42
C GLN A 101 29.77 -7.05 7.80
N ILE A 102 30.60 -7.94 8.35
CA ILE A 102 31.15 -7.85 9.72
C ILE A 102 32.32 -6.84 9.83
N ASN A 103 32.47 -5.90 8.91
CA ASN A 103 33.56 -4.90 8.98
C ASN A 103 32.97 -3.48 8.90
N LYS A 104 32.80 -2.83 10.06
CA LYS A 104 32.30 -1.47 10.17
C LYS A 104 33.43 -0.47 10.38
N ASP A 105 33.62 0.44 9.43
CA ASP A 105 34.21 1.76 9.65
C ASP A 105 33.10 2.83 9.62
N GLU A 106 32.98 3.62 10.70
CA GLU A 106 31.73 4.16 11.25
C GLU A 106 31.03 5.32 10.51
N ASN A 107 31.40 5.79 9.32
CA ASN A 107 30.81 7.04 8.81
C ASN A 107 30.32 7.11 7.35
N ASN A 108 30.63 6.15 6.50
CA ASN A 108 30.13 6.10 5.11
C ASN A 108 29.39 4.80 4.78
N GLU A 109 29.62 3.74 5.53
CA GLU A 109 29.13 2.39 5.24
C GLU A 109 27.61 2.26 5.41
N GLU A 110 26.98 2.96 6.37
CA GLU A 110 25.52 2.87 6.59
C GLU A 110 24.70 3.38 5.39
N VAL A 111 25.20 4.35 4.63
CA VAL A 111 24.49 4.90 3.47
C VAL A 111 24.64 4.00 2.27
N GLU A 112 25.85 3.42 2.06
CA GLU A 112 26.11 2.49 0.95
C GLU A 112 25.37 1.16 1.17
N GLU A 113 25.43 0.58 2.37
CA GLU A 113 24.70 -0.63 2.74
C GLU A 113 23.19 -0.47 2.55
N HIS A 114 22.62 0.67 2.95
CA HIS A 114 21.21 0.94 2.77
C HIS A 114 20.79 1.11 1.30
N ILE A 115 21.67 1.61 0.44
CA ILE A 115 21.44 1.69 -1.01
C ILE A 115 21.44 0.29 -1.62
N GLU A 116 22.40 -0.55 -1.27
CA GLU A 116 22.47 -1.94 -1.74
C GLU A 116 21.21 -2.75 -1.36
N ASP A 117 20.69 -2.57 -0.16
CA ASP A 117 19.45 -3.20 0.29
C ASP A 117 18.24 -2.80 -0.56
N ILE A 118 18.10 -1.50 -0.85
CA ILE A 118 17.03 -0.98 -1.70
C ILE A 118 17.16 -1.49 -3.14
N GLU A 119 18.37 -1.62 -3.67
CA GLU A 119 18.61 -2.20 -4.98
C GLU A 119 18.19 -3.67 -5.04
N LEU A 120 18.51 -4.46 -4.00
CA LEU A 120 18.08 -5.86 -3.90
C LEU A 120 16.57 -5.98 -3.86
N GLU A 121 15.89 -5.14 -3.07
CA GLU A 121 14.43 -5.07 -3.06
C GLU A 121 13.87 -4.73 -4.45
N ALA A 122 14.42 -3.72 -5.10
CA ALA A 122 13.97 -3.28 -6.42
C ALA A 122 14.14 -4.39 -7.48
N ARG A 123 15.29 -5.08 -7.48
CA ARG A 123 15.56 -6.23 -8.37
C ARG A 123 14.58 -7.39 -8.11
N PHE A 124 14.31 -7.68 -6.85
CA PHE A 124 13.34 -8.70 -6.47
C PHE A 124 11.95 -8.36 -7.01
N VAL A 125 11.47 -7.13 -6.77
CA VAL A 125 10.17 -6.64 -7.25
C VAL A 125 10.09 -6.69 -8.77
N ALA A 126 11.13 -6.22 -9.47
CA ALA A 126 11.19 -6.25 -10.92
C ALA A 126 11.08 -7.67 -11.47
N ASN A 127 11.82 -8.62 -10.88
CA ASN A 127 11.74 -10.03 -11.27
C ASN A 127 10.37 -10.63 -11.01
N LYS A 128 9.73 -10.27 -9.89
CA LYS A 128 8.36 -10.72 -9.56
C LYS A 128 7.34 -10.20 -10.57
N ILE A 129 7.44 -8.94 -10.98
CA ILE A 129 6.59 -8.38 -12.04
C ILE A 129 6.79 -9.12 -13.36
N LYS A 130 8.04 -9.39 -13.76
CA LYS A 130 8.34 -10.18 -14.96
C LYS A 130 7.75 -11.59 -14.90
N GLU A 131 7.86 -12.23 -13.75
CA GLU A 131 7.26 -13.55 -13.52
C GLU A 131 5.74 -13.52 -13.72
N LEU A 132 5.04 -12.55 -13.12
CA LEU A 132 3.60 -12.39 -13.26
C LEU A 132 3.18 -12.18 -14.72
N ILE A 133 3.91 -11.33 -15.46
CA ILE A 133 3.67 -11.08 -16.89
C ILE A 133 3.91 -12.37 -17.71
N LYS A 134 5.05 -13.05 -17.48
CA LYS A 134 5.40 -14.28 -18.18
C LYS A 134 4.37 -15.39 -17.96
N ASN A 135 3.87 -15.50 -16.74
CA ASN A 135 2.90 -16.51 -16.33
C ASN A 135 1.44 -16.11 -16.67
N LYS A 136 1.25 -14.96 -17.36
CA LYS A 136 -0.07 -14.44 -17.74
C LYS A 136 -1.04 -14.39 -16.55
N PHE A 137 -0.57 -13.82 -15.45
CA PHE A 137 -1.39 -13.67 -14.25
C PHE A 137 -2.70 -12.95 -14.59
N GLN A 138 -3.84 -13.50 -14.15
CA GLN A 138 -5.15 -13.00 -14.52
C GLN A 138 -5.63 -11.90 -13.57
N ILE A 139 -5.98 -10.76 -14.11
CA ILE A 139 -6.61 -9.66 -13.38
C ILE A 139 -8.02 -9.40 -13.89
N TYR A 140 -8.90 -8.92 -13.02
CA TYR A 140 -10.28 -8.62 -13.39
C TYR A 140 -10.40 -7.18 -13.91
N ASP A 141 -10.71 -7.04 -15.19
CA ASP A 141 -11.02 -5.76 -15.82
C ASP A 141 -12.47 -5.38 -15.54
N ARG A 142 -12.67 -4.41 -14.65
CA ARG A 142 -14.01 -3.96 -14.25
C ARG A 142 -14.80 -3.30 -15.36
N LYS A 143 -14.13 -2.67 -16.33
CA LYS A 143 -14.80 -2.00 -17.44
C LYS A 143 -15.35 -3.01 -18.44
N LYS A 144 -14.62 -4.11 -18.62
CA LYS A 144 -14.96 -5.19 -19.55
C LYS A 144 -15.66 -6.36 -18.85
N GLU A 145 -15.78 -6.32 -17.53
CA GLU A 145 -16.39 -7.36 -16.69
C GLU A 145 -15.85 -8.77 -16.95
N LYS A 146 -14.53 -8.86 -17.23
CA LYS A 146 -13.87 -10.13 -17.52
C LYS A 146 -12.43 -10.15 -17.04
N TYR A 147 -11.90 -11.36 -16.86
CA TYR A 147 -10.48 -11.57 -16.62
C TYR A 147 -9.67 -11.35 -17.89
N ARG A 148 -8.47 -10.83 -17.74
CA ARG A 148 -7.45 -10.69 -18.78
C ARG A 148 -6.06 -10.90 -18.19
N ASP A 149 -5.10 -11.15 -19.06
CA ASP A 149 -3.70 -11.20 -18.69
C ASP A 149 -3.25 -9.83 -18.11
N ILE A 150 -2.38 -9.89 -17.11
CA ILE A 150 -1.75 -8.70 -16.52
C ILE A 150 -0.84 -8.02 -17.55
N GLU A 151 -0.82 -6.69 -17.52
CA GLU A 151 0.10 -5.85 -18.28
C GLU A 151 0.96 -5.03 -17.31
N TYR A 152 2.11 -4.50 -17.73
CA TYR A 152 2.98 -3.70 -16.86
C TYR A 152 2.27 -2.54 -16.17
N LYS A 153 1.37 -1.86 -16.86
CA LYS A 153 0.56 -0.75 -16.31
C LYS A 153 -0.38 -1.14 -15.16
N ASP A 154 -0.58 -2.43 -14.92
CA ASP A 154 -1.45 -2.93 -13.86
C ASP A 154 -0.67 -3.12 -12.54
N ALA A 155 0.67 -3.11 -12.61
CA ALA A 155 1.52 -3.20 -11.43
C ALA A 155 1.78 -1.80 -10.86
N VAL A 156 1.64 -1.65 -9.55
CA VAL A 156 1.93 -0.41 -8.83
C VAL A 156 2.86 -0.73 -7.66
N ILE A 157 3.96 0.00 -7.55
CA ILE A 157 4.89 -0.07 -6.44
C ILE A 157 4.61 1.11 -5.51
N LEU A 158 4.31 0.81 -4.25
CA LEU A 158 4.04 1.83 -3.24
C LEU A 158 5.21 1.86 -2.25
N LEU A 159 5.88 2.98 -2.17
CA LEU A 159 7.01 3.22 -1.27
C LEU A 159 6.60 4.19 -0.16
N ARG A 160 7.11 3.98 1.05
CA ARG A 160 6.85 4.86 2.18
C ARG A 160 7.49 6.25 2.00
N ALA A 161 8.73 6.27 1.49
CA ALA A 161 9.47 7.47 1.16
C ALA A 161 9.96 7.36 -0.29
N THR A 162 9.52 8.29 -1.14
CA THR A 162 9.80 8.21 -2.57
C THR A 162 11.09 8.91 -2.97
N SER A 163 11.48 9.98 -2.27
CA SER A 163 12.60 10.84 -2.66
C SER A 163 13.93 10.11 -2.85
N LYS A 164 14.24 9.14 -1.98
CA LYS A 164 15.48 8.37 -2.06
C LYS A 164 15.31 7.03 -2.78
N SER A 165 14.22 6.33 -2.49
CA SER A 165 14.03 4.95 -2.97
C SER A 165 13.47 4.88 -4.40
N ALA A 166 12.61 5.84 -4.81
CA ALA A 166 12.00 5.77 -6.12
C ALA A 166 13.00 5.83 -7.30
N PRO A 167 14.04 6.68 -7.28
CA PRO A 167 15.04 6.68 -8.35
C PRO A 167 15.79 5.34 -8.47
N ILE A 168 16.09 4.68 -7.34
CA ILE A 168 16.77 3.38 -7.33
C ILE A 168 15.84 2.31 -7.92
N PHE A 169 14.58 2.28 -7.51
CA PHE A 169 13.58 1.38 -8.09
C PHE A 169 13.42 1.62 -9.59
N GLU A 170 13.32 2.87 -10.02
CA GLU A 170 13.20 3.23 -11.44
C GLU A 170 14.40 2.72 -12.24
N GLN A 171 15.61 2.97 -11.76
CA GLN A 171 16.84 2.53 -12.43
C GLN A 171 16.91 1.00 -12.53
N GLU A 172 16.64 0.27 -11.45
CA GLU A 172 16.69 -1.19 -11.45
C GLU A 172 15.62 -1.83 -12.35
N LEU A 173 14.40 -1.26 -12.38
CA LEU A 173 13.36 -1.72 -13.28
C LEU A 173 13.75 -1.49 -14.75
N LEU A 174 14.29 -0.31 -15.08
CA LEU A 174 14.77 0.03 -16.43
C LEU A 174 15.93 -0.87 -16.85
N ASN A 175 16.89 -1.13 -15.96
CA ASN A 175 18.02 -2.04 -16.21
C ASN A 175 17.54 -3.45 -16.59
N LEU A 176 16.43 -3.88 -16.00
CA LEU A 176 15.78 -5.15 -16.31
C LEU A 176 14.79 -5.08 -17.49
N GLY A 177 14.70 -3.93 -18.18
CA GLY A 177 13.86 -3.74 -19.37
C GLY A 177 12.37 -3.64 -19.08
N LEU A 178 11.96 -3.23 -17.86
CA LEU A 178 10.56 -2.97 -17.55
C LEU A 178 10.25 -1.49 -17.84
N PRO A 179 9.10 -1.19 -18.48
CA PRO A 179 8.64 0.17 -18.61
C PRO A 179 8.20 0.72 -17.24
N VAL A 180 8.72 1.87 -16.87
CA VAL A 180 8.44 2.53 -15.58
C VAL A 180 7.87 3.91 -15.81
N PHE A 181 6.90 4.28 -14.98
CA PHE A 181 6.47 5.66 -14.81
C PHE A 181 6.55 5.99 -13.31
N SER A 182 7.30 7.01 -12.97
CA SER A 182 7.44 7.52 -11.61
C SER A 182 6.89 8.93 -11.54
N ASP A 183 6.09 9.22 -10.51
CA ASP A 183 5.61 10.56 -10.18
C ASP A 183 6.59 11.29 -9.23
N SER A 184 7.82 10.78 -9.12
CA SER A 184 8.88 11.51 -8.46
C SER A 184 9.20 12.73 -9.30
N SER A 185 8.72 13.89 -8.87
CA SER A 185 9.19 15.17 -9.38
C SER A 185 10.69 15.28 -9.03
N GLN A 186 11.57 14.88 -9.93
CA GLN A 186 12.86 15.54 -9.99
C GLN A 186 12.54 17.02 -10.07
N GLU A 187 13.05 17.79 -9.11
CA GLU A 187 12.81 19.22 -9.13
C GLU A 187 13.27 19.72 -10.49
N TYR A 188 12.30 20.18 -11.28
CA TYR A 188 12.54 20.68 -12.65
C TYR A 188 13.68 21.72 -12.68
N LEU A 189 13.88 22.39 -11.54
CA LEU A 189 14.95 23.39 -11.31
C LEU A 189 16.34 22.78 -11.10
N ASP A 190 16.44 21.49 -10.80
CA ASP A 190 17.72 20.78 -10.59
C ASP A 190 18.26 20.12 -11.87
N SER A 191 17.54 20.24 -12.98
CA SER A 191 18.06 19.76 -14.26
C SER A 191 19.22 20.64 -14.73
N ILE A 192 20.29 19.99 -15.21
CA ILE A 192 21.51 20.66 -15.70
C ILE A 192 21.18 21.72 -16.77
N GLU A 193 20.16 21.47 -17.59
CA GLU A 193 19.70 22.40 -18.64
C GLU A 193 19.18 23.72 -18.07
N ILE A 194 18.57 23.68 -16.88
CA ILE A 194 18.02 24.88 -16.24
C ILE A 194 19.09 25.58 -15.39
N GLN A 195 19.98 24.82 -14.76
CA GLN A 195 21.10 25.41 -14.01
C GLN A 195 22.13 26.11 -14.91
N THR A 196 22.07 25.87 -16.23
CA THR A 196 23.03 26.45 -17.19
C THR A 196 22.51 27.72 -17.87
N ILE A 197 21.29 28.16 -17.55
CA ILE A 197 20.66 29.42 -18.00
C ILE A 197 20.81 30.50 -16.92
#